data_7f916e743b757adf22262b18032b790a
#
_entry.id   7f916e743b757adf22262b18032b790a
#
_cell.length_a   1.000
_cell.length_b   1.000
_cell.length_c   1.000
_cell.angle_alpha   90.00
_cell.angle_beta   90.00
_cell.angle_gamma   90.00
#
_symmetry.space_group_name_H-M   'P 1'
#
loop_
_entity.id
_entity.type
_entity.pdbx_description
1 polymer ?
#
loop_
_entity_poly.entity_id
_entity_poly.type
_entity_poly.pdbx_seq_one_letter_code
_entity_poly.pdbx_strand_id
1 'polypeptide(L)'
;TLNGALRPALGDIICLLCAVAYAGDLVLTDRAVHDPQVNALQLGILQLGVVGFVMLGLAFLLEKPCLPQTPAVWGAALFLGVFCSGVGFVIQTVQQQYTSASHVGLIFTLEPVFSAIVAYFFAHEVLQLRGYIGAALMMVSLLVMELDWKSLLHRRE
;
A
#
# COMPACT_ATOMS: atom_id res chain seq x y z
N THR A 1 -2.24 -12.38 -12.07
CA THR A 1 -2.70 -12.66 -13.44
C THR A 1 -3.39 -14.02 -13.50
N LEU A 2 -4.70 -14.03 -13.30
CA LEU A 2 -5.53 -15.22 -13.48
C LEU A 2 -5.53 -15.58 -14.98
N ASN A 3 -4.55 -16.35 -15.42
CA ASN A 3 -4.63 -17.09 -16.66
C ASN A 3 -5.84 -18.00 -16.56
N GLY A 4 -6.74 -17.96 -17.52
CA GLY A 4 -8.07 -18.60 -17.61
C GLY A 4 -8.31 -20.01 -17.05
N ALA A 5 -7.37 -20.57 -16.31
CA ALA A 5 -7.55 -21.69 -15.39
C ALA A 5 -7.47 -21.14 -13.96
N LEU A 6 -8.52 -21.31 -13.19
CA LEU A 6 -8.62 -20.98 -11.75
C LEU A 6 -7.65 -21.80 -10.87
N ARG A 7 -6.38 -21.86 -11.26
CA ARG A 7 -5.32 -22.49 -10.46
C ARG A 7 -4.50 -21.36 -9.85
N PRO A 8 -4.52 -21.19 -8.53
CA PRO A 8 -3.68 -20.20 -7.85
C PRO A 8 -2.22 -20.51 -8.19
N ALA A 9 -1.54 -19.55 -8.80
CA ALA A 9 -0.10 -19.62 -8.99
C ALA A 9 0.60 -19.39 -7.63
N LEU A 10 1.82 -19.89 -7.47
CA LEU A 10 2.62 -19.64 -6.27
C LEU A 10 2.70 -18.15 -5.93
N GLY A 11 2.77 -17.28 -6.96
CA GLY A 11 2.76 -15.83 -6.79
C GLY A 11 1.49 -15.30 -6.14
N ASP A 12 0.32 -15.87 -6.43
CA ASP A 12 -0.95 -15.44 -5.84
C ASP A 12 -0.97 -15.74 -4.32
N ILE A 13 -0.40 -16.89 -3.92
CA ILE A 13 -0.27 -17.27 -2.51
C ILE A 13 0.69 -16.32 -1.79
N ILE A 14 1.81 -15.98 -2.39
CA ILE A 14 2.78 -15.02 -1.84
C ILE A 14 2.13 -13.64 -1.69
N CYS A 15 1.38 -13.17 -2.68
CA CYS A 15 0.63 -11.91 -2.59
C CYS A 15 -0.38 -11.89 -1.44
N LEU A 16 -1.10 -13.01 -1.22
CA LEU A 16 -2.02 -13.13 -0.08
C LEU A 16 -1.27 -13.07 1.25
N LEU A 17 -0.15 -13.75 1.38
CA LEU A 17 0.69 -13.69 2.59
C LEU A 17 1.21 -12.26 2.84
N CYS A 18 1.66 -11.57 1.79
CA CYS A 18 2.06 -10.16 1.88
C CYS A 18 0.89 -9.27 2.35
N ALA A 19 -0.32 -9.48 1.82
CA ALA A 19 -1.49 -8.72 2.23
C ALA A 19 -1.84 -8.94 3.71
N VAL A 20 -1.77 -10.18 4.20
CA VAL A 20 -1.97 -10.50 5.62
C VAL A 20 -0.90 -9.85 6.49
N ALA A 21 0.37 -9.93 6.08
CA ALA A 21 1.47 -9.32 6.81
C ALA A 21 1.32 -7.78 6.86
N TYR A 22 0.93 -7.15 5.75
CA TYR A 22 0.69 -5.72 5.69
C TYR A 22 -0.50 -5.27 6.54
N ALA A 23 -1.59 -6.04 6.55
CA ALA A 23 -2.72 -5.79 7.45
C ALA A 23 -2.29 -5.88 8.93
N GLY A 24 -1.44 -6.86 9.25
CA GLY A 24 -0.83 -6.98 10.58
C GLY A 24 0.01 -5.77 10.96
N ASP A 25 0.84 -5.28 10.04
CA ASP A 25 1.65 -4.08 10.24
C ASP A 25 0.78 -2.84 10.50
N LEU A 26 -0.29 -2.64 9.73
CA LEU A 26 -1.25 -1.54 9.95
C LEU A 26 -1.86 -1.57 11.35
N VAL A 27 -2.30 -2.76 11.80
CA VAL A 27 -2.92 -2.91 13.14
C VAL A 27 -1.91 -2.71 14.27
N LEU A 28 -0.68 -3.21 14.09
CA LEU A 28 0.39 -3.04 15.10
C LEU A 28 0.84 -1.58 15.18
N THR A 29 0.99 -0.93 14.05
CA THR A 29 1.34 0.50 13.97
C THR A 29 0.24 1.35 14.58
N ASP A 30 -1.04 1.05 14.30
CA ASP A 30 -2.19 1.74 14.90
C ASP A 30 -2.16 1.68 16.44
N ARG A 31 -1.89 0.51 17.00
CA ARG A 31 -1.74 0.35 18.45
C ARG A 31 -0.54 1.12 19.00
N ALA A 32 0.58 1.09 18.28
CA ALA A 32 1.81 1.73 18.72
C ALA A 32 1.71 3.26 18.69
N VAL A 33 1.10 3.86 17.67
CA VAL A 33 0.99 5.33 17.55
C VAL A 33 -0.02 5.95 18.52
N HIS A 34 -0.92 5.12 19.09
CA HIS A 34 -1.86 5.58 20.13
C HIS A 34 -1.28 5.47 21.54
N ASP A 35 -0.09 4.91 21.73
CA ASP A 35 0.61 4.93 23.00
C ASP A 35 1.23 6.34 23.22
N PRO A 36 0.91 7.03 24.34
CA PRO A 36 1.42 8.38 24.64
C PRO A 36 2.95 8.46 24.72
N GLN A 37 3.64 7.34 24.93
CA GLN A 37 5.10 7.28 25.02
C GLN A 37 5.78 7.15 23.65
N VAL A 38 5.03 6.86 22.58
CA VAL A 38 5.55 6.61 21.25
C VAL A 38 5.40 7.85 20.38
N ASN A 39 6.50 8.30 19.81
CA ASN A 39 6.47 9.34 18.79
C ASN A 39 6.26 8.70 17.41
N ALA A 40 5.13 8.98 16.77
CA ALA A 40 4.74 8.39 15.48
C ALA A 40 5.78 8.65 14.37
N LEU A 41 6.42 9.84 14.37
CA LEU A 41 7.48 10.15 13.41
C LEU A 41 8.71 9.27 13.61
N GLN A 42 9.14 9.10 14.88
CA GLN A 42 10.29 8.23 15.17
C GLN A 42 9.98 6.78 14.86
N LEU A 43 8.75 6.33 15.13
CA LEU A 43 8.30 4.99 14.79
C LEU A 43 8.39 4.74 13.29
N GLY A 44 7.84 5.64 12.46
CA GLY A 44 7.88 5.52 11.00
C GLY A 44 9.30 5.49 10.43
N ILE A 45 10.18 6.35 10.94
CA ILE A 45 11.59 6.35 10.52
C ILE A 45 12.29 5.05 10.95
N LEU A 46 12.03 4.57 12.16
CA LEU A 46 12.62 3.33 12.66
C LEU A 46 12.15 2.10 11.85
N GLN A 47 10.85 1.99 11.59
CA GLN A 47 10.29 0.92 10.75
C GLN A 47 10.93 0.91 9.37
N LEU A 48 10.99 2.08 8.71
CA LEU A 48 11.62 2.22 7.40
C LEU A 48 13.10 1.84 7.43
N GLY A 49 13.82 2.27 8.47
CA GLY A 49 15.23 1.94 8.67
C GLY A 49 15.46 0.45 8.86
N VAL A 50 14.65 -0.21 9.68
CA VAL A 50 14.75 -1.67 9.91
C VAL A 50 14.46 -2.44 8.63
N VAL A 51 13.38 -2.10 7.93
CA VAL A 51 13.04 -2.74 6.64
C VAL A 51 14.14 -2.53 5.61
N GLY A 52 14.62 -1.29 5.48
CA GLY A 52 15.71 -0.98 4.55
C GLY A 52 16.99 -1.77 4.85
N PHE A 53 17.38 -1.87 6.12
CA PHE A 53 18.55 -2.62 6.53
C PHE A 53 18.40 -4.13 6.28
N VAL A 54 17.24 -4.70 6.63
CA VAL A 54 16.95 -6.13 6.40
C VAL A 54 16.92 -6.44 4.90
N MET A 55 16.24 -5.62 4.09
CA MET A 55 16.16 -5.82 2.65
C MET A 55 17.52 -5.67 1.96
N LEU A 56 18.34 -4.71 2.40
CA LEU A 56 19.70 -4.57 1.90
C LEU A 56 20.55 -5.81 2.22
N GLY A 57 20.45 -6.33 3.44
CA GLY A 57 21.13 -7.58 3.83
C GLY A 57 20.69 -8.78 3.01
N LEU A 58 19.37 -8.93 2.79
CA LEU A 58 18.84 -10.00 1.95
C LEU A 58 19.26 -9.88 0.49
N ALA A 59 19.31 -8.66 -0.06
CA ALA A 59 19.78 -8.43 -1.43
C ALA A 59 21.23 -8.90 -1.62
N PHE A 60 22.11 -8.63 -0.65
CA PHE A 60 23.49 -9.12 -0.70
C PHE A 60 23.61 -10.64 -0.54
N LEU A 61 22.69 -11.27 0.21
CA LEU A 61 22.73 -12.71 0.47
C LEU A 61 22.09 -13.54 -0.65
N LEU A 62 20.99 -13.05 -1.23
CA LEU A 62 20.17 -13.81 -2.17
C LEU A 62 20.37 -13.40 -3.62
N GLU A 63 20.80 -12.18 -3.85
CA GLU A 63 20.95 -11.61 -5.18
C GLU A 63 22.40 -11.12 -5.38
N LYS A 64 22.77 -10.92 -6.65
CA LYS A 64 24.00 -10.18 -6.99
C LYS A 64 23.61 -8.73 -7.27
N PRO A 65 23.68 -7.83 -6.28
CA PRO A 65 23.23 -6.46 -6.47
C PRO A 65 24.08 -5.79 -7.55
N CYS A 66 23.40 -5.35 -8.62
CA CYS A 66 24.02 -4.57 -9.68
C CYS A 66 23.65 -3.10 -9.48
N LEU A 67 24.65 -2.25 -9.49
CA LEU A 67 24.41 -0.80 -9.46
C LEU A 67 23.78 -0.34 -10.78
N PRO A 68 22.84 0.59 -10.74
CA PRO A 68 22.26 1.16 -11.95
C PRO A 68 23.32 1.78 -12.84
N GLN A 69 23.28 1.47 -14.14
CA GLN A 69 24.31 1.91 -15.08
C GLN A 69 24.03 3.28 -15.72
N THR A 70 22.80 3.78 -15.60
CA THR A 70 22.41 5.04 -16.22
C THR A 70 21.91 6.05 -15.19
N PRO A 71 22.19 7.37 -15.39
CA PRO A 71 21.67 8.41 -14.49
C PRO A 71 20.15 8.44 -14.39
N ALA A 72 19.44 8.07 -15.46
CA ALA A 72 17.99 8.02 -15.46
C ALA A 72 17.44 6.96 -14.50
N VAL A 73 18.07 5.78 -14.44
CA VAL A 73 17.68 4.69 -13.51
C VAL A 73 18.00 5.10 -12.07
N TRP A 74 19.12 5.78 -11.82
CA TRP A 74 19.43 6.34 -10.51
C TRP A 74 18.39 7.38 -10.08
N GLY A 75 18.00 8.29 -10.97
CA GLY A 75 16.96 9.29 -10.70
C GLY A 75 15.63 8.64 -10.36
N ALA A 76 15.21 7.64 -11.14
CA ALA A 76 13.97 6.90 -10.87
C ALA A 76 14.03 6.13 -9.54
N ALA A 77 15.13 5.43 -9.25
CA ALA A 77 15.30 4.69 -8.01
C ALA A 77 15.28 5.60 -6.77
N LEU A 78 15.99 6.73 -6.84
CA LEU A 78 15.99 7.73 -5.76
C LEU A 78 14.61 8.37 -5.57
N PHE A 79 13.93 8.71 -6.65
CA PHE A 79 12.57 9.27 -6.57
C PHE A 79 11.60 8.29 -5.93
N LEU A 80 11.58 7.03 -6.37
CA LEU A 80 10.74 5.99 -5.80
C LEU A 80 11.10 5.69 -4.35
N GLY A 81 12.39 5.56 -4.03
CA GLY A 81 12.84 5.24 -2.67
C GLY A 81 12.58 6.37 -1.68
N VAL A 82 12.88 7.62 -2.05
CA VAL A 82 12.73 8.75 -1.13
C VAL A 82 11.29 9.23 -1.06
N PHE A 83 10.67 9.56 -2.21
CA PHE A 83 9.35 10.19 -2.21
C PHE A 83 8.22 9.18 -2.10
N CYS A 84 8.21 8.12 -2.90
CA CYS A 84 7.10 7.17 -2.88
C CYS A 84 7.15 6.25 -1.66
N SER A 85 8.34 5.73 -1.31
CA SER A 85 8.47 4.84 -0.15
C SER A 85 8.77 5.62 1.13
N GLY A 86 9.84 6.42 1.18
CA GLY A 86 10.29 7.07 2.40
C GLY A 86 9.31 8.08 2.95
N VAL A 87 9.02 9.12 2.19
CA VAL A 87 8.11 10.19 2.62
C VAL A 87 6.69 9.66 2.74
N GLY A 88 6.23 8.84 1.80
CA GLY A 88 4.88 8.25 1.81
C GLY A 88 4.64 7.43 3.06
N PHE A 89 5.55 6.52 3.42
CA PHE A 89 5.43 5.66 4.58
C PHE A 89 5.47 6.44 5.90
N VAL A 90 6.35 7.43 6.02
CA VAL A 90 6.43 8.27 7.22
C VAL A 90 5.16 9.10 7.39
N ILE A 91 4.63 9.70 6.33
CA ILE A 91 3.35 10.42 6.36
C ILE A 91 2.23 9.47 6.78
N GLN A 92 2.16 8.27 6.22
CA GLN A 92 1.19 7.25 6.60
C GLN A 92 1.23 6.97 8.10
N THR A 93 2.40 6.66 8.65
CA THR A 93 2.56 6.34 10.08
C THR A 93 2.18 7.52 10.98
N VAL A 94 2.56 8.74 10.61
CA VAL A 94 2.20 9.94 11.37
C VAL A 94 0.69 10.21 11.31
N GLN A 95 0.07 10.04 10.16
CA GLN A 95 -1.37 10.29 10.02
C GLN A 95 -2.22 9.19 10.70
N GLN A 96 -1.67 8.02 10.87
CA GLN A 96 -2.35 6.90 11.53
C GLN A 96 -2.64 7.17 13.02
N GLN A 97 -1.94 8.11 13.66
CA GLN A 97 -2.28 8.55 15.02
C GLN A 97 -3.63 9.31 15.10
N TYR A 98 -4.16 9.79 13.97
CA TYR A 98 -5.42 10.54 13.89
C TYR A 98 -6.55 9.75 13.25
N THR A 99 -6.29 8.54 12.75
CA THR A 99 -7.27 7.71 12.06
C THR A 99 -7.06 6.24 12.37
N SER A 100 -8.09 5.42 12.20
CA SER A 100 -7.99 3.98 12.48
C SER A 100 -7.29 3.21 11.35
N ALA A 101 -6.69 2.07 11.68
CA ALA A 101 -6.08 1.16 10.70
C ALA A 101 -7.03 0.78 9.57
N SER A 102 -8.32 0.63 9.86
CA SER A 102 -9.35 0.31 8.86
C SER A 102 -9.52 1.42 7.82
N HIS A 103 -9.56 2.70 8.23
CA HIS A 103 -9.64 3.83 7.31
C HIS A 103 -8.38 3.96 6.46
N VAL A 104 -7.19 3.74 7.06
CA VAL A 104 -5.93 3.73 6.30
C VAL A 104 -5.96 2.63 5.23
N GLY A 105 -6.35 1.40 5.60
CA GLY A 105 -6.49 0.29 4.67
C GLY A 105 -7.46 0.62 3.51
N LEU A 106 -8.57 1.30 3.80
CA LEU A 106 -9.52 1.76 2.79
C LEU A 106 -8.90 2.76 1.81
N ILE A 107 -8.17 3.75 2.30
CA ILE A 107 -7.50 4.74 1.44
C ILE A 107 -6.52 4.03 0.50
N PHE A 108 -5.81 3.01 0.97
CA PHE A 108 -4.91 2.21 0.13
C PHE A 108 -5.62 1.39 -0.94
N THR A 109 -6.88 1.00 -0.75
CA THR A 109 -7.64 0.33 -1.81
C THR A 109 -7.94 1.23 -3.01
N LEU A 110 -7.77 2.56 -2.87
CA LEU A 110 -7.86 3.52 -3.98
C LEU A 110 -6.58 3.56 -4.83
N GLU A 111 -5.44 3.09 -4.32
CA GLU A 111 -4.15 3.15 -5.01
C GLU A 111 -4.20 2.56 -6.43
N PRO A 112 -4.77 1.36 -6.68
CA PRO A 112 -4.88 0.81 -8.04
C PRO A 112 -5.74 1.67 -8.97
N VAL A 113 -6.75 2.38 -8.43
CA VAL A 113 -7.61 3.25 -9.23
C VAL A 113 -6.84 4.49 -9.69
N PHE A 114 -6.13 5.15 -8.75
CA PHE A 114 -5.28 6.30 -9.09
C PHE A 114 -4.11 5.91 -9.99
N SER A 115 -3.49 4.76 -9.75
CA SER A 115 -2.44 4.20 -10.60
C SER A 115 -2.93 4.00 -12.03
N ALA A 116 -4.13 3.46 -12.21
CA ALA A 116 -4.75 3.29 -13.53
C ALA A 116 -5.03 4.63 -14.24
N ILE A 117 -5.50 5.64 -13.51
CA ILE A 117 -5.72 6.99 -14.04
C ILE A 117 -4.40 7.60 -14.50
N VAL A 118 -3.36 7.52 -13.68
CA VAL A 118 -2.03 8.04 -14.02
C VAL A 118 -1.44 7.30 -15.23
N ALA A 119 -1.54 5.96 -15.27
CA ALA A 119 -1.09 5.16 -16.40
C ALA A 119 -1.81 5.53 -17.71
N TYR A 120 -3.10 5.81 -17.66
CA TYR A 120 -3.86 6.27 -18.82
C TYR A 120 -3.33 7.61 -19.36
N PHE A 121 -3.12 8.60 -18.49
CA PHE A 121 -2.71 9.95 -18.92
C PHE A 121 -1.24 10.04 -19.31
N PHE A 122 -0.35 9.34 -18.61
CA PHE A 122 1.10 9.47 -18.80
C PHE A 122 1.72 8.35 -19.64
N ALA A 123 1.23 7.13 -19.52
CA ALA A 123 1.74 5.99 -20.27
C ALA A 123 0.86 5.62 -21.49
N HIS A 124 -0.29 6.30 -21.66
CA HIS A 124 -1.29 6.00 -22.67
C HIS A 124 -1.73 4.54 -22.65
N GLU A 125 -1.66 3.90 -21.51
CA GLU A 125 -2.11 2.53 -21.31
C GLU A 125 -3.61 2.50 -21.04
N VAL A 126 -4.34 1.67 -21.79
CA VAL A 126 -5.78 1.45 -21.62
C VAL A 126 -5.97 0.13 -20.90
N LEU A 127 -6.65 0.18 -19.76
CA LEU A 127 -7.04 -1.04 -19.05
C LEU A 127 -7.97 -1.90 -19.90
N GLN A 128 -7.82 -3.21 -19.78
CA GLN A 128 -8.82 -4.12 -20.30
C GLN A 128 -10.15 -3.96 -19.55
N LEU A 129 -11.26 -4.32 -20.17
CA LEU A 129 -12.61 -4.23 -19.56
C LEU A 129 -12.67 -4.83 -18.14
N ARG A 130 -11.93 -5.92 -17.91
CA ARG A 130 -11.81 -6.56 -16.59
C ARG A 130 -11.18 -5.65 -15.54
N GLY A 131 -10.21 -4.83 -15.93
CA GLY A 131 -9.57 -3.84 -15.05
C GLY A 131 -10.54 -2.73 -14.65
N TYR A 132 -11.34 -2.21 -15.59
CA TYR A 132 -12.38 -1.21 -15.30
C TYR A 132 -13.46 -1.76 -14.35
N ILE A 133 -13.89 -3.01 -14.56
CA ILE A 133 -14.86 -3.66 -13.66
C ILE A 133 -14.25 -3.84 -12.27
N GLY A 134 -13.00 -4.27 -12.16
CA GLY A 134 -12.29 -4.39 -10.88
C GLY A 134 -12.18 -3.07 -10.14
N ALA A 135 -11.76 -2.00 -10.82
CA ALA A 135 -11.68 -0.65 -10.26
C ALA A 135 -13.04 -0.13 -9.79
N ALA A 136 -14.10 -0.36 -10.58
CA ALA A 136 -15.46 0.03 -10.20
C ALA A 136 -15.95 -0.73 -8.95
N LEU A 137 -15.69 -2.03 -8.86
CA LEU A 137 -16.03 -2.84 -7.68
C LEU A 137 -15.28 -2.38 -6.43
N MET A 138 -13.99 -2.02 -6.55
CA MET A 138 -13.22 -1.45 -5.45
C MET A 138 -13.83 -0.12 -4.98
N MET A 139 -14.18 0.78 -5.90
CA MET A 139 -14.83 2.05 -5.56
C MET A 139 -16.18 1.85 -4.86
N VAL A 140 -17.00 0.93 -5.36
CA VAL A 140 -18.30 0.61 -4.72
C VAL A 140 -18.07 0.06 -3.32
N SER A 141 -17.13 -0.86 -3.14
CA SER A 141 -16.79 -1.43 -1.82
C SER A 141 -16.37 -0.35 -0.82
N LEU A 142 -15.56 0.61 -1.26
CA LEU A 142 -15.14 1.77 -0.49
C LEU A 142 -16.33 2.62 -0.06
N LEU A 143 -17.19 2.99 -1.00
CA LEU A 143 -18.39 3.79 -0.72
C LEU A 143 -19.34 3.08 0.27
N VAL A 144 -19.52 1.77 0.11
CA VAL A 144 -20.36 0.97 1.01
C VAL A 144 -19.78 0.93 2.43
N MET A 145 -18.46 0.88 2.58
CA MET A 145 -17.82 0.84 3.89
C MET A 145 -17.77 2.22 4.57
N GLU A 146 -17.66 3.31 3.80
CA GLU A 146 -17.69 4.69 4.30
C GLU A 146 -19.10 5.13 4.72
N LEU A 147 -20.15 4.48 4.18
CA LEU A 147 -21.52 4.73 4.58
C LEU A 147 -21.72 4.27 6.04
N ASP A 148 -21.92 5.22 6.93
CA ASP A 148 -22.27 4.96 8.33
C ASP A 148 -23.67 4.35 8.42
N TRP A 149 -23.73 3.04 8.31
CA TRP A 149 -24.96 2.25 8.37
C TRP A 149 -25.75 2.47 9.66
N LYS A 150 -25.08 2.87 10.76
CA LYS A 150 -25.75 3.16 12.03
C LYS A 150 -26.57 4.46 11.93
N SER A 151 -26.05 5.49 11.25
CA SER A 151 -26.77 6.74 11.07
C SER A 151 -27.95 6.60 10.12
N LEU A 152 -27.86 5.71 9.12
CA LEU A 152 -28.95 5.43 8.18
C LEU A 152 -30.07 4.58 8.80
N LEU A 153 -29.75 3.66 9.70
CA LEU A 153 -30.75 2.84 10.40
C LEU A 153 -31.50 3.63 11.49
N HIS A 154 -30.81 4.58 12.16
CA HIS A 154 -31.44 5.41 13.23
C HIS A 154 -32.33 6.54 12.69
N ARG A 155 -32.30 6.84 11.39
CA ARG A 155 -33.19 7.81 10.75
C ARG A 155 -34.56 7.25 10.39
N ARG A 156 -34.81 5.97 10.65
CA ARG A 156 -36.08 5.29 10.34
C ARG A 156 -36.97 5.01 11.57
N GLU A 157 -36.53 5.44 12.75
CA GLU A 157 -37.35 5.52 13.97
C GLU A 157 -37.69 7.00 14.28
#